data_b89d01aa71b23e889f67bee9c2e1bef5
#
_entry.id   b89d01aa71b23e889f67bee9c2e1bef5
#
_cell.length_a   1.000
_cell.length_b   1.000
_cell.length_c   1.000
_cell.angle_alpha   90.00
_cell.angle_beta   90.00
_cell.angle_gamma   90.00
#
_symmetry.space_group_name_H-M   'P 1'
#
loop_
_entity.id
_entity.type
_entity.pdbx_description
1 polymer ?
#
loop_
_entity_poly.entity_id
_entity_poly.type
_entity_poly.pdbx_seq_one_letter_code
_entity_poly.pdbx_strand_id
1 'polypeptide(L)'
;RLPEGVEAKTFHAFGFSAIRAAGVRTKVNNFKLNNIIKDLLGADFYVAPLKQLVSLVKGSLVRGTDVKSINKLIDEYNINFNSDREERIAIESIPSILTMCKTQTHIIDFDDMIWMPLINDYPFPTYDVLFVDEAQDFNESQREMISKCVNGGRCIIVGDKNQAIYGFRGADSNSINLFRQRLLKGDREIGEFPLSISWRCPLSVVKEANRYVKDFSASDLAKEGSVIENAPFLPERNDMVLCRYNAPLVGAFYDLISQGKSAYILGRDMTKGLITAVQKVSKNNNMGTEEFWKLFMQDYNYNYQRLLDDNKQNQAMALEDKRDCISIFVKKATTVGGVIEEIKRIFDGNDKGEIMLSTVHKAKGLEADNVYLLATERMPHPFGGSEENNIAYVAITRAKNNLFYVGPRPGVN
;
A
#
# COMPACT_ATOMS: atom_id res chain seq x y z
N ARG A 1 -5.08 -28.35 -3.62
CA ARG A 1 -5.26 -28.38 -5.08
C ARG A 1 -6.69 -27.93 -5.36
N LEU A 2 -6.88 -27.08 -6.40
CA LEU A 2 -8.21 -26.69 -6.84
C LEU A 2 -8.90 -27.88 -7.54
N PRO A 3 -10.24 -27.96 -7.51
CA PRO A 3 -10.98 -28.91 -8.31
C PRO A 3 -10.70 -28.78 -9.80
N GLU A 4 -10.97 -29.84 -10.58
CA GLU A 4 -10.83 -29.80 -12.04
C GLU A 4 -11.78 -28.74 -12.63
N GLY A 5 -11.29 -27.95 -13.58
CA GLY A 5 -12.03 -26.85 -14.20
C GLY A 5 -12.04 -25.53 -13.39
N VAL A 6 -11.43 -25.50 -12.20
CA VAL A 6 -11.32 -24.28 -11.39
C VAL A 6 -9.93 -23.68 -11.51
N GLU A 7 -9.85 -22.41 -11.91
CA GLU A 7 -8.62 -21.62 -11.95
C GLU A 7 -8.60 -20.54 -10.87
N ALA A 8 -7.44 -20.33 -10.22
CA ALA A 8 -7.20 -19.17 -9.36
C ALA A 8 -6.00 -18.40 -9.87
N LYS A 9 -6.18 -17.11 -10.10
CA LYS A 9 -5.15 -16.21 -10.63
C LYS A 9 -5.23 -14.84 -9.96
N THR A 10 -4.08 -14.20 -9.77
CA THR A 10 -4.04 -12.76 -9.49
C THR A 10 -4.39 -11.97 -10.74
N PHE A 11 -4.83 -10.72 -10.62
CA PHE A 11 -5.10 -9.84 -11.77
C PHE A 11 -3.91 -9.75 -12.73
N HIS A 12 -2.70 -9.63 -12.21
CA HIS A 12 -1.49 -9.59 -13.04
C HIS A 12 -1.28 -10.89 -13.83
N ALA A 13 -1.41 -12.04 -13.17
CA ALA A 13 -1.29 -13.34 -13.85
C ALA A 13 -2.39 -13.54 -14.89
N PHE A 14 -3.60 -13.05 -14.61
CA PHE A 14 -4.73 -13.13 -15.50
C PHE A 14 -4.55 -12.24 -16.74
N GLY A 15 -4.20 -10.96 -16.55
CA GLY A 15 -3.92 -10.04 -17.66
C GLY A 15 -2.72 -10.48 -18.49
N PHE A 16 -1.68 -11.02 -17.86
CA PHE A 16 -0.54 -11.61 -18.58
C PHE A 16 -0.95 -12.82 -19.42
N SER A 17 -1.91 -13.64 -18.95
CA SER A 17 -2.48 -14.74 -19.74
C SER A 17 -3.21 -14.22 -20.97
N ALA A 18 -3.98 -13.10 -20.85
CA ALA A 18 -4.66 -12.48 -21.98
C ALA A 18 -3.68 -11.96 -23.04
N ILE A 19 -2.57 -11.34 -22.61
CA ILE A 19 -1.48 -10.89 -23.52
C ILE A 19 -0.91 -12.06 -24.31
N ARG A 20 -0.67 -13.20 -23.65
CA ARG A 20 -0.16 -14.41 -24.28
C ARG A 20 -1.17 -15.04 -25.24
N ALA A 21 -2.46 -15.08 -24.86
CA ALA A 21 -3.54 -15.58 -25.68
C ALA A 21 -3.73 -14.76 -26.96
N ALA A 22 -3.42 -13.45 -26.93
CA ALA A 22 -3.37 -12.58 -28.10
C ALA A 22 -2.13 -12.81 -29.00
N GLY A 23 -1.28 -13.79 -28.68
CA GLY A 23 -0.08 -14.11 -29.48
C GLY A 23 1.10 -13.16 -29.26
N VAL A 24 1.03 -12.26 -28.27
CA VAL A 24 2.08 -11.28 -28.00
C VAL A 24 3.21 -11.92 -27.21
N ARG A 25 4.40 -11.97 -27.80
CA ARG A 25 5.63 -12.40 -27.12
C ARG A 25 6.22 -11.26 -26.32
N THR A 26 6.30 -11.40 -25.01
CA THR A 26 6.72 -10.32 -24.08
C THR A 26 7.59 -10.83 -22.95
N LYS A 27 8.42 -9.92 -22.39
CA LYS A 27 9.19 -10.12 -21.16
C LYS A 27 8.77 -9.09 -20.12
N VAL A 28 8.73 -9.48 -18.86
CA VAL A 28 8.44 -8.58 -17.74
C VAL A 28 9.70 -7.82 -17.36
N ASN A 29 9.63 -6.50 -17.35
CA ASN A 29 10.69 -5.63 -16.88
C ASN A 29 10.11 -4.40 -16.15
N ASN A 30 10.26 -4.38 -14.83
CA ASN A 30 9.75 -3.32 -13.97
C ASN A 30 10.44 -1.95 -14.17
N PHE A 31 11.52 -1.91 -14.96
CA PHE A 31 12.19 -0.66 -15.35
C PHE A 31 11.67 -0.07 -16.66
N LYS A 32 10.72 -0.72 -17.36
CA LYS A 32 10.18 -0.24 -18.64
C LYS A 32 9.77 1.22 -18.57
N LEU A 33 8.87 1.55 -17.64
CA LEU A 33 8.36 2.91 -17.51
C LEU A 33 9.47 3.90 -17.13
N ASN A 34 10.40 3.53 -16.26
CA ASN A 34 11.57 4.36 -15.94
C ASN A 34 12.42 4.68 -17.18
N ASN A 35 12.65 3.67 -18.03
CA ASN A 35 13.44 3.84 -19.24
C ASN A 35 12.70 4.77 -20.23
N ILE A 36 11.41 4.54 -20.48
CA ILE A 36 10.58 5.39 -21.33
C ILE A 36 10.62 6.86 -20.87
N ILE A 37 10.47 7.11 -19.55
CA ILE A 37 10.50 8.48 -19.01
C ILE A 37 11.89 9.12 -19.23
N LYS A 38 12.97 8.39 -18.95
CA LYS A 38 14.33 8.90 -19.14
C LYS A 38 14.69 9.15 -20.61
N ASP A 39 14.23 8.27 -21.49
CA ASP A 39 14.46 8.41 -22.94
C ASP A 39 13.71 9.61 -23.48
N LEU A 40 12.52 9.92 -22.95
CA LEU A 40 11.69 11.02 -23.41
C LEU A 40 12.08 12.38 -22.81
N LEU A 41 12.41 12.42 -21.51
CA LEU A 41 12.58 13.66 -20.73
C LEU A 41 14.02 13.90 -20.26
N GLY A 42 14.93 12.95 -20.50
CA GLY A 42 16.32 13.03 -20.07
C GLY A 42 16.61 12.34 -18.75
N ALA A 43 17.89 12.00 -18.55
CA ALA A 43 18.35 11.24 -17.39
C ALA A 43 18.19 11.97 -16.04
N ASP A 44 18.20 13.30 -16.08
CA ASP A 44 18.12 14.16 -14.89
C ASP A 44 16.67 14.43 -14.43
N PHE A 45 15.67 14.01 -15.21
CA PHE A 45 14.26 14.18 -14.84
C PHE A 45 13.92 13.35 -13.58
N TYR A 46 13.19 13.95 -12.64
CA TYR A 46 12.79 13.25 -11.43
C TYR A 46 11.64 12.28 -11.72
N VAL A 47 11.98 11.04 -11.95
CA VAL A 47 11.09 9.99 -12.49
C VAL A 47 9.97 9.58 -11.53
N ALA A 48 10.18 9.66 -10.21
CA ALA A 48 9.30 9.04 -9.23
C ALA A 48 7.84 9.58 -9.26
N PRO A 49 7.59 10.91 -9.25
CA PRO A 49 6.22 11.45 -9.32
C PRO A 49 5.52 11.11 -10.63
N LEU A 50 6.23 11.25 -11.75
CA LEU A 50 5.65 10.93 -13.07
C LEU A 50 5.35 9.45 -13.21
N LYS A 51 6.20 8.58 -12.67
CA LYS A 51 5.93 7.13 -12.64
C LYS A 51 4.67 6.82 -11.83
N GLN A 52 4.50 7.43 -10.67
CA GLN A 52 3.30 7.29 -9.85
C GLN A 52 2.06 7.77 -10.61
N LEU A 53 2.14 8.95 -11.23
CA LEU A 53 1.04 9.52 -12.02
C LEU A 53 0.63 8.62 -13.18
N VAL A 54 1.59 8.11 -13.96
CA VAL A 54 1.31 7.20 -15.08
C VAL A 54 0.68 5.90 -14.59
N SER A 55 1.13 5.36 -13.46
CA SER A 55 0.54 4.17 -12.84
C SER A 55 -0.93 4.40 -12.47
N LEU A 56 -1.25 5.55 -11.87
CA LEU A 56 -2.63 5.95 -11.55
C LEU A 56 -3.48 6.17 -12.79
N VAL A 57 -2.95 6.82 -13.82
CA VAL A 57 -3.64 7.03 -15.12
C VAL A 57 -3.98 5.68 -15.76
N LYS A 58 -3.05 4.72 -15.77
CA LYS A 58 -3.30 3.36 -16.26
C LYS A 58 -4.35 2.65 -15.39
N GLY A 59 -4.21 2.73 -14.07
CA GLY A 59 -5.12 2.09 -13.11
C GLY A 59 -6.55 2.64 -13.16
N SER A 60 -6.70 3.94 -13.43
CA SER A 60 -8.00 4.64 -13.51
C SER A 60 -8.58 4.66 -14.94
N LEU A 61 -7.88 4.11 -15.94
CA LEU A 61 -8.24 4.15 -17.35
C LEU A 61 -8.50 5.57 -17.88
N VAL A 62 -7.88 6.58 -17.28
CA VAL A 62 -7.97 7.98 -17.72
C VAL A 62 -7.24 8.13 -19.04
N ARG A 63 -7.85 8.86 -19.99
CA ARG A 63 -7.19 9.17 -21.26
C ARG A 63 -6.02 10.11 -21.03
N GLY A 64 -4.87 9.83 -21.63
CA GLY A 64 -3.66 10.65 -21.47
C GLY A 64 -3.84 12.12 -21.90
N THR A 65 -4.87 12.43 -22.68
CA THR A 65 -5.24 13.79 -23.11
C THR A 65 -6.25 14.49 -22.19
N ASP A 66 -6.79 13.78 -21.20
CA ASP A 66 -7.75 14.35 -20.23
C ASP A 66 -7.01 15.01 -19.06
N VAL A 67 -6.51 16.21 -19.33
CA VAL A 67 -5.75 17.02 -18.35
C VAL A 67 -6.55 17.27 -17.07
N LYS A 68 -7.88 17.44 -17.16
CA LYS A 68 -8.72 17.67 -15.98
C LYS A 68 -8.72 16.46 -15.03
N SER A 69 -8.90 15.27 -15.58
CA SER A 69 -8.87 14.05 -14.79
C SER A 69 -7.45 13.75 -14.27
N ILE A 70 -6.41 14.07 -15.03
CA ILE A 70 -5.01 13.94 -14.61
C ILE A 70 -4.71 14.87 -13.43
N ASN A 71 -5.11 16.14 -13.49
CA ASN A 71 -4.95 17.08 -12.38
C ASN A 71 -5.70 16.59 -11.14
N LYS A 72 -6.92 16.06 -11.31
CA LYS A 72 -7.65 15.46 -10.20
C LYS A 72 -6.87 14.31 -9.53
N LEU A 73 -6.19 13.46 -10.32
CA LEU A 73 -5.33 12.41 -9.77
C LEU A 73 -4.11 12.99 -9.02
N ILE A 74 -3.49 14.06 -9.54
CA ILE A 74 -2.39 14.75 -8.85
C ILE A 74 -2.84 15.25 -7.48
N ASP A 75 -4.00 15.89 -7.41
CA ASP A 75 -4.56 16.45 -6.18
C ASP A 75 -4.98 15.33 -5.20
N GLU A 76 -5.75 14.36 -5.68
CA GLU A 76 -6.29 13.27 -4.86
C GLU A 76 -5.20 12.38 -4.26
N TYR A 77 -4.15 12.09 -5.04
CA TYR A 77 -3.03 11.25 -4.61
C TYR A 77 -1.82 12.06 -4.14
N ASN A 78 -1.98 13.38 -4.04
CA ASN A 78 -0.95 14.29 -3.55
C ASN A 78 0.41 14.05 -4.23
N ILE A 79 0.45 14.02 -5.56
CA ILE A 79 1.68 13.79 -6.31
C ILE A 79 2.50 15.09 -6.33
N ASN A 80 3.75 15.03 -5.88
CA ASN A 80 4.62 16.18 -5.76
C ASN A 80 5.72 16.16 -6.79
N PHE A 81 5.73 17.19 -7.64
CA PHE A 81 6.84 17.53 -8.50
C PHE A 81 7.74 18.57 -7.83
N ASN A 82 8.99 18.71 -8.29
CA ASN A 82 9.93 19.66 -7.68
C ASN A 82 9.60 21.13 -8.05
N SER A 83 8.79 21.34 -9.10
CA SER A 83 8.34 22.67 -9.56
C SER A 83 7.09 22.55 -10.45
N ASP A 84 6.33 23.65 -10.59
CA ASP A 84 5.18 23.74 -11.51
C ASP A 84 5.59 23.50 -12.97
N ARG A 85 6.83 23.86 -13.33
CA ARG A 85 7.36 23.58 -14.65
C ARG A 85 7.52 22.08 -14.87
N GLU A 86 8.04 21.34 -13.89
CA GLU A 86 8.22 19.90 -13.96
C GLU A 86 6.87 19.19 -14.01
N GLU A 87 5.88 19.64 -13.23
CA GLU A 87 4.51 19.14 -13.26
C GLU A 87 3.87 19.32 -14.63
N ARG A 88 3.98 20.50 -15.24
CA ARG A 88 3.47 20.73 -16.61
C ARG A 88 4.11 19.82 -17.63
N ILE A 89 5.44 19.70 -17.63
CA ILE A 89 6.18 18.79 -18.52
C ILE A 89 5.70 17.33 -18.30
N ALA A 90 5.50 16.92 -17.06
CA ALA A 90 5.00 15.60 -16.71
C ALA A 90 3.62 15.37 -17.34
N ILE A 91 2.66 16.26 -17.13
CA ILE A 91 1.29 16.15 -17.67
C ILE A 91 1.31 16.10 -19.22
N GLU A 92 2.06 17.00 -19.86
CA GLU A 92 2.18 17.06 -21.32
C GLU A 92 2.83 15.80 -21.91
N SER A 93 3.68 15.12 -21.16
CA SER A 93 4.37 13.90 -21.59
C SER A 93 3.53 12.62 -21.51
N ILE A 94 2.44 12.59 -20.71
CA ILE A 94 1.62 11.40 -20.47
C ILE A 94 1.11 10.75 -21.77
N PRO A 95 0.54 11.49 -22.75
CA PRO A 95 0.06 10.86 -23.99
C PRO A 95 1.16 10.10 -24.74
N SER A 96 2.36 10.68 -24.82
CA SER A 96 3.51 10.05 -25.46
C SER A 96 3.99 8.81 -24.69
N ILE A 97 4.08 8.90 -23.36
CA ILE A 97 4.46 7.78 -22.49
C ILE A 97 3.48 6.61 -22.64
N LEU A 98 2.17 6.88 -22.59
CA LEU A 98 1.14 5.84 -22.75
C LEU A 98 1.21 5.20 -24.14
N THR A 99 1.46 6.00 -25.20
CA THR A 99 1.64 5.49 -26.54
C THR A 99 2.85 4.57 -26.63
N MET A 100 3.99 4.96 -26.04
CA MET A 100 5.18 4.11 -25.99
C MET A 100 4.92 2.84 -25.16
N CYS A 101 4.23 2.94 -24.03
CA CYS A 101 3.84 1.76 -23.24
C CYS A 101 2.98 0.80 -24.06
N LYS A 102 2.03 1.32 -24.82
CA LYS A 102 1.10 0.56 -25.67
C LYS A 102 1.80 -0.14 -26.84
N THR A 103 2.75 0.53 -27.50
CA THR A 103 3.41 0.04 -28.71
C THR A 103 4.60 -0.88 -28.44
N GLN A 104 5.31 -0.67 -27.32
CA GLN A 104 6.44 -1.52 -26.91
C GLN A 104 5.94 -2.81 -26.22
N THR A 105 5.32 -3.70 -26.99
CA THR A 105 4.68 -4.92 -26.46
C THR A 105 5.67 -6.03 -26.09
N HIS A 106 6.90 -5.98 -26.60
CA HIS A 106 7.95 -6.98 -26.30
C HIS A 106 8.50 -6.89 -24.88
N ILE A 107 8.28 -5.77 -24.20
CA ILE A 107 8.60 -5.55 -22.78
C ILE A 107 7.35 -4.95 -22.11
N ILE A 108 6.97 -5.49 -20.95
CA ILE A 108 5.86 -4.99 -20.13
C ILE A 108 6.29 -4.84 -18.68
N ASP A 109 5.71 -3.89 -17.97
CA ASP A 109 5.76 -3.79 -16.51
C ASP A 109 4.51 -4.37 -15.85
N PHE A 110 4.41 -4.29 -14.52
CA PHE A 110 3.26 -4.81 -13.80
C PHE A 110 1.96 -4.06 -14.15
N ASP A 111 2.00 -2.74 -14.32
CA ASP A 111 0.81 -1.97 -14.69
C ASP A 111 0.33 -2.36 -16.10
N ASP A 112 1.27 -2.59 -17.02
CA ASP A 112 0.95 -3.03 -18.38
C ASP A 112 0.24 -4.40 -18.40
N MET A 113 0.51 -5.29 -17.45
CA MET A 113 -0.15 -6.60 -17.41
C MET A 113 -1.67 -6.47 -17.29
N ILE A 114 -2.15 -5.43 -16.60
CA ILE A 114 -3.58 -5.17 -16.41
C ILE A 114 -4.09 -4.21 -17.49
N TRP A 115 -3.39 -3.11 -17.72
CA TRP A 115 -3.81 -2.02 -18.60
C TRP A 115 -3.75 -2.38 -20.09
N MET A 116 -2.66 -3.00 -20.56
CA MET A 116 -2.45 -3.27 -21.97
C MET A 116 -3.51 -4.20 -22.59
N PRO A 117 -3.98 -5.28 -21.94
CA PRO A 117 -5.06 -6.09 -22.48
C PRO A 117 -6.38 -5.30 -22.68
N LEU A 118 -6.64 -4.34 -21.82
CA LEU A 118 -7.85 -3.52 -21.89
C LEU A 118 -7.82 -2.52 -23.05
N ILE A 119 -6.68 -1.82 -23.24
CA ILE A 119 -6.58 -0.78 -24.25
C ILE A 119 -6.27 -1.30 -25.65
N ASN A 120 -5.78 -2.52 -25.77
CA ASN A 120 -5.56 -3.20 -27.06
C ASN A 120 -6.71 -4.17 -27.38
N ASP A 121 -7.72 -4.20 -26.54
CA ASP A 121 -8.89 -5.08 -26.68
C ASP A 121 -8.52 -6.56 -26.90
N TYR A 122 -7.55 -7.04 -26.11
CA TYR A 122 -7.16 -8.44 -26.14
C TYR A 122 -8.28 -9.33 -25.61
N PRO A 123 -8.42 -10.56 -26.11
CA PRO A 123 -9.49 -11.46 -25.69
C PRO A 123 -9.30 -11.88 -24.23
N PHE A 124 -10.34 -11.72 -23.44
CA PHE A 124 -10.45 -12.29 -22.11
C PHE A 124 -11.30 -13.56 -22.15
N PRO A 125 -10.96 -14.60 -21.38
CA PRO A 125 -11.82 -15.74 -21.22
C PRO A 125 -13.11 -15.33 -20.50
N THR A 126 -14.21 -15.94 -20.83
CA THR A 126 -15.48 -15.81 -20.12
C THR A 126 -15.70 -17.03 -19.24
N TYR A 127 -16.35 -16.83 -18.09
CA TYR A 127 -16.58 -17.87 -17.10
C TYR A 127 -18.07 -17.97 -16.78
N ASP A 128 -18.55 -19.20 -16.55
CA ASP A 128 -19.91 -19.45 -16.08
C ASP A 128 -20.10 -18.94 -14.66
N VAL A 129 -19.06 -19.07 -13.83
CA VAL A 129 -19.01 -18.52 -12.46
C VAL A 129 -17.63 -17.89 -12.22
N LEU A 130 -17.63 -16.64 -11.80
CA LEU A 130 -16.42 -15.89 -11.44
C LEU A 130 -16.50 -15.50 -9.96
N PHE A 131 -15.50 -15.93 -9.18
CA PHE A 131 -15.32 -15.49 -7.80
C PHE A 131 -14.26 -14.38 -7.77
N VAL A 132 -14.56 -13.31 -7.06
CA VAL A 132 -13.71 -12.13 -6.95
C VAL A 132 -13.56 -11.80 -5.47
N ASP A 133 -12.33 -11.80 -4.97
CA ASP A 133 -12.01 -11.54 -3.57
C ASP A 133 -11.33 -10.18 -3.40
N GLU A 134 -11.41 -9.60 -2.19
CA GLU A 134 -10.84 -8.29 -1.82
C GLU A 134 -11.31 -7.13 -2.72
N ALA A 135 -12.59 -7.13 -3.10
CA ALA A 135 -13.13 -6.19 -4.09
C ALA A 135 -13.05 -4.71 -3.66
N GLN A 136 -12.89 -4.42 -2.38
CA GLN A 136 -12.70 -3.07 -1.87
C GLN A 136 -11.37 -2.42 -2.30
N ASP A 137 -10.40 -3.22 -2.75
CA ASP A 137 -9.07 -2.73 -3.14
C ASP A 137 -8.92 -2.51 -4.65
N PHE A 138 -9.99 -2.65 -5.44
CA PHE A 138 -9.90 -2.56 -6.89
C PHE A 138 -9.87 -1.13 -7.41
N ASN A 139 -9.00 -0.92 -8.39
CA ASN A 139 -9.03 0.25 -9.25
C ASN A 139 -9.94 0.00 -10.48
N GLU A 140 -10.11 1.04 -11.30
CA GLU A 140 -11.00 1.01 -12.47
C GLU A 140 -10.59 -0.04 -13.50
N SER A 141 -9.28 -0.18 -13.77
CA SER A 141 -8.79 -1.17 -14.74
C SER A 141 -9.09 -2.62 -14.32
N GLN A 142 -9.01 -2.91 -13.01
CA GLN A 142 -9.36 -4.22 -12.48
C GLN A 142 -10.87 -4.48 -12.58
N ARG A 143 -11.72 -3.49 -12.27
CA ARG A 143 -13.17 -3.58 -12.43
C ARG A 143 -13.57 -3.81 -13.89
N GLU A 144 -12.92 -3.12 -14.82
CA GLU A 144 -13.15 -3.31 -16.26
C GLU A 144 -12.76 -4.71 -16.73
N MET A 145 -11.61 -5.21 -16.27
CA MET A 145 -11.15 -6.57 -16.58
C MET A 145 -12.19 -7.62 -16.14
N ILE A 146 -12.72 -7.52 -14.91
CA ILE A 146 -13.75 -8.42 -14.41
C ILE A 146 -15.00 -8.32 -15.28
N SER A 147 -15.44 -7.10 -15.63
CA SER A 147 -16.63 -6.89 -16.45
C SER A 147 -16.54 -7.59 -17.81
N LYS A 148 -15.36 -7.62 -18.43
CA LYS A 148 -15.10 -8.34 -19.69
C LYS A 148 -15.16 -9.86 -19.53
N CYS A 149 -14.92 -10.39 -18.32
CA CYS A 149 -14.92 -11.83 -18.03
C CYS A 149 -16.30 -12.38 -17.66
N VAL A 150 -17.24 -11.52 -17.24
CA VAL A 150 -18.58 -11.90 -16.77
C VAL A 150 -19.62 -11.77 -17.89
N ASN A 151 -19.33 -12.27 -19.08
CA ASN A 151 -20.28 -12.22 -20.20
C ASN A 151 -21.31 -13.34 -20.08
N GLY A 152 -22.48 -13.03 -19.48
CA GLY A 152 -23.57 -13.97 -19.28
C GLY A 152 -23.45 -14.89 -18.04
N GLY A 153 -22.26 -15.00 -17.44
CA GLY A 153 -22.01 -15.82 -16.26
C GLY A 153 -22.43 -15.16 -14.94
N ARG A 154 -22.34 -15.92 -13.86
CA ARG A 154 -22.57 -15.45 -12.49
C ARG A 154 -21.27 -14.86 -11.92
N CYS A 155 -21.34 -13.68 -11.29
CA CYS A 155 -20.22 -13.09 -10.58
C CYS A 155 -20.51 -13.04 -9.07
N ILE A 156 -19.62 -13.59 -8.27
CA ILE A 156 -19.68 -13.58 -6.81
C ILE A 156 -18.51 -12.72 -6.32
N ILE A 157 -18.83 -11.59 -5.70
CA ILE A 157 -17.87 -10.60 -5.28
C ILE A 157 -17.84 -10.56 -3.76
N VAL A 158 -16.66 -10.74 -3.18
CA VAL A 158 -16.43 -10.67 -1.73
C VAL A 158 -15.52 -9.49 -1.44
N GLY A 159 -15.81 -8.77 -0.37
CA GLY A 159 -15.00 -7.65 0.07
C GLY A 159 -15.57 -6.99 1.33
N ASP A 160 -14.73 -6.29 2.05
CA ASP A 160 -15.08 -5.54 3.24
C ASP A 160 -14.67 -4.07 3.05
N LYS A 161 -15.66 -3.18 2.87
CA LYS A 161 -15.42 -1.73 2.72
C LYS A 161 -14.61 -1.13 3.86
N ASN A 162 -14.72 -1.71 5.07
CA ASN A 162 -14.00 -1.25 6.26
C ASN A 162 -12.55 -1.73 6.29
N GLN A 163 -12.15 -2.61 5.36
CA GLN A 163 -10.75 -3.01 5.11
C GLN A 163 -10.13 -2.32 3.90
N ALA A 164 -10.79 -1.30 3.32
CA ALA A 164 -10.23 -0.48 2.25
C ALA A 164 -9.17 0.47 2.85
N ILE A 165 -7.89 0.12 2.72
CA ILE A 165 -6.73 0.86 3.25
C ILE A 165 -5.64 1.10 2.19
N TYR A 166 -5.95 0.89 0.92
CA TYR A 166 -5.02 1.08 -0.20
C TYR A 166 -5.39 2.24 -1.12
N GLY A 167 -6.13 3.23 -0.60
CA GLY A 167 -6.48 4.44 -1.33
C GLY A 167 -5.26 5.08 -1.99
N PHE A 168 -4.14 5.18 -1.29
CA PHE A 168 -2.88 5.72 -1.80
C PHE A 168 -2.27 4.97 -3.01
N ARG A 169 -2.76 3.77 -3.35
CA ARG A 169 -2.37 2.97 -4.53
C ARG A 169 -3.37 3.06 -5.68
N GLY A 170 -4.35 3.94 -5.60
CA GLY A 170 -5.38 4.06 -6.61
C GLY A 170 -6.57 3.11 -6.40
N ALA A 171 -6.65 2.41 -5.27
CA ALA A 171 -7.86 1.71 -4.87
C ALA A 171 -8.95 2.74 -4.54
N ASP A 172 -10.14 2.49 -5.04
CA ASP A 172 -11.28 3.35 -4.78
C ASP A 172 -12.00 2.89 -3.51
N SER A 173 -12.06 3.73 -2.48
CA SER A 173 -12.76 3.41 -1.23
C SER A 173 -14.24 3.03 -1.44
N ASN A 174 -14.81 3.42 -2.58
CA ASN A 174 -16.17 3.09 -3.00
C ASN A 174 -16.21 1.96 -4.05
N SER A 175 -15.11 1.19 -4.20
CA SER A 175 -14.93 0.21 -5.27
C SER A 175 -16.10 -0.79 -5.39
N ILE A 176 -16.59 -1.33 -4.27
CA ILE A 176 -17.71 -2.29 -4.26
C ILE A 176 -18.98 -1.66 -4.84
N ASN A 177 -19.32 -0.43 -4.44
CA ASN A 177 -20.50 0.27 -4.97
C ASN A 177 -20.34 0.63 -6.45
N LEU A 178 -19.17 1.05 -6.87
CA LEU A 178 -18.89 1.33 -8.28
C LEU A 178 -19.01 0.06 -9.13
N PHE A 179 -18.57 -1.07 -8.60
CA PHE A 179 -18.72 -2.36 -9.28
C PHE A 179 -20.19 -2.75 -9.36
N ARG A 180 -20.95 -2.60 -8.28
CA ARG A 180 -22.40 -2.82 -8.25
C ARG A 180 -23.12 -1.97 -9.31
N GLN A 181 -22.86 -0.66 -9.37
CA GLN A 181 -23.45 0.23 -10.36
C GLN A 181 -23.13 -0.19 -11.80
N ARG A 182 -21.93 -0.70 -12.04
CA ARG A 182 -21.50 -1.20 -13.36
C ARG A 182 -22.29 -2.45 -13.75
N LEU A 183 -22.48 -3.40 -12.83
CA LEU A 183 -23.26 -4.62 -13.09
C LEU A 183 -24.75 -4.32 -13.31
N LEU A 184 -25.33 -3.36 -12.58
CA LEU A 184 -26.72 -2.94 -12.74
C LEU A 184 -27.01 -2.34 -14.12
N LYS A 185 -26.03 -1.66 -14.76
CA LYS A 185 -26.20 -1.16 -16.14
C LYS A 185 -26.40 -2.24 -17.19
N GLY A 186 -26.14 -3.51 -16.86
CA GLY A 186 -26.31 -4.67 -17.74
C GLY A 186 -27.56 -5.48 -17.47
N ASP A 187 -28.63 -4.92 -16.85
CA ASP A 187 -29.89 -5.59 -16.51
C ASP A 187 -29.72 -6.88 -15.69
N ARG A 188 -28.70 -6.92 -14.80
CA ARG A 188 -28.40 -8.06 -13.94
C ARG A 188 -29.10 -7.93 -12.59
N GLU A 189 -29.65 -9.03 -12.11
CA GLU A 189 -30.10 -9.11 -10.72
C GLU A 189 -28.89 -9.17 -9.77
N ILE A 190 -28.92 -8.37 -8.70
CA ILE A 190 -27.88 -8.32 -7.68
C ILE A 190 -28.47 -8.68 -6.34
N GLY A 191 -27.98 -9.76 -5.74
CA GLY A 191 -28.22 -10.12 -4.35
C GLY A 191 -27.07 -9.62 -3.46
N GLU A 192 -27.38 -9.06 -2.30
CA GLU A 192 -26.40 -8.66 -1.29
C GLU A 192 -26.56 -9.53 -0.05
N PHE A 193 -25.46 -10.10 0.40
CA PHE A 193 -25.43 -11.02 1.53
C PHE A 193 -24.37 -10.55 2.53
N PRO A 194 -24.74 -9.92 3.65
CA PRO A 194 -23.79 -9.47 4.64
C PRO A 194 -23.12 -10.66 5.35
N LEU A 195 -21.79 -10.60 5.50
CA LEU A 195 -20.98 -11.53 6.29
C LEU A 195 -20.51 -10.79 7.55
N SER A 196 -21.38 -10.60 8.53
CA SER A 196 -21.12 -9.83 9.75
C SER A 196 -20.46 -10.64 10.87
N ILE A 197 -20.43 -11.97 10.77
CA ILE A 197 -19.92 -12.86 11.83
C ILE A 197 -18.44 -13.17 11.60
N SER A 198 -17.60 -12.78 12.55
CA SER A 198 -16.18 -13.16 12.59
C SER A 198 -16.00 -14.53 13.21
N TRP A 199 -15.29 -15.40 12.49
CA TRP A 199 -14.83 -16.70 13.00
C TRP A 199 -13.37 -16.64 13.49
N ARG A 200 -12.73 -15.50 13.31
CA ARG A 200 -11.33 -15.24 13.70
C ARG A 200 -11.22 -14.59 15.06
N CYS A 201 -11.97 -13.50 15.25
CA CYS A 201 -11.77 -12.62 16.40
C CYS A 201 -12.53 -13.09 17.64
N PRO A 202 -11.93 -13.04 18.83
CA PRO A 202 -12.61 -13.32 20.09
C PRO A 202 -13.58 -12.19 20.47
N LEU A 203 -14.45 -12.43 21.45
CA LEU A 203 -15.50 -11.50 21.88
C LEU A 203 -14.97 -10.11 22.24
N SER A 204 -13.88 -10.05 23.01
CA SER A 204 -13.27 -8.78 23.43
C SER A 204 -12.71 -7.97 22.26
N VAL A 205 -12.09 -8.63 21.26
CA VAL A 205 -11.55 -7.98 20.05
C VAL A 205 -12.68 -7.50 19.15
N VAL A 206 -13.76 -8.28 18.99
CA VAL A 206 -14.95 -7.86 18.25
C VAL A 206 -15.60 -6.64 18.92
N LYS A 207 -15.74 -6.63 20.24
CA LYS A 207 -16.24 -5.47 21.00
C LYS A 207 -15.38 -4.22 20.76
N GLU A 208 -14.06 -4.38 20.70
CA GLU A 208 -13.14 -3.28 20.40
C GLU A 208 -13.28 -2.80 18.96
N ALA A 209 -13.35 -3.72 17.99
CA ALA A 209 -13.54 -3.41 16.57
C ALA A 209 -14.87 -2.68 16.29
N ASN A 210 -15.91 -2.95 17.09
CA ASN A 210 -17.22 -2.28 17.00
C ASN A 210 -17.19 -0.78 17.34
N ARG A 211 -16.08 -0.25 17.84
CA ARG A 211 -15.88 1.19 17.95
C ARG A 211 -15.78 1.86 16.58
N TYR A 212 -15.34 1.11 15.57
CA TYR A 212 -15.11 1.56 14.18
C TYR A 212 -16.15 1.02 13.22
N VAL A 213 -16.63 -0.21 13.42
CA VAL A 213 -17.53 -0.92 12.51
C VAL A 213 -18.65 -1.57 13.33
N LYS A 214 -19.86 -1.01 13.24
CA LYS A 214 -20.97 -1.42 14.13
C LYS A 214 -21.61 -2.78 13.77
N ASP A 215 -21.52 -3.20 12.52
CA ASP A 215 -22.18 -4.43 12.03
C ASP A 215 -21.21 -5.64 12.04
N PHE A 216 -20.36 -5.72 13.06
CA PHE A 216 -19.36 -6.77 13.20
C PHE A 216 -19.63 -7.57 14.47
N SER A 217 -19.88 -8.87 14.34
CA SER A 217 -20.26 -9.77 15.42
C SER A 217 -19.28 -10.92 15.57
N ALA A 218 -19.14 -11.44 16.77
CA ALA A 218 -18.40 -12.67 17.02
C ALA A 218 -19.30 -13.90 16.78
N SER A 219 -18.67 -15.02 16.40
CA SER A 219 -19.35 -16.32 16.39
C SER A 219 -19.79 -16.72 17.79
N ASP A 220 -20.87 -17.49 17.90
CA ASP A 220 -21.32 -18.07 19.19
C ASP A 220 -20.28 -19.01 19.82
N LEU A 221 -19.30 -19.47 19.04
CA LEU A 221 -18.17 -20.31 19.48
C LEU A 221 -16.92 -19.49 19.79
N ALA A 222 -16.98 -18.16 19.70
CA ALA A 222 -15.83 -17.29 19.91
C ALA A 222 -15.36 -17.35 21.39
N LYS A 223 -14.05 -17.38 21.58
CA LYS A 223 -13.43 -17.28 22.90
C LYS A 223 -13.58 -15.86 23.45
N GLU A 224 -13.40 -15.68 24.76
CA GLU A 224 -13.45 -14.36 25.38
C GLU A 224 -12.32 -13.45 24.84
N GLY A 225 -11.07 -13.93 24.87
CA GLY A 225 -9.88 -13.16 24.51
C GLY A 225 -9.61 -12.00 25.47
N SER A 226 -8.70 -11.10 25.09
CA SER A 226 -8.43 -9.89 25.90
C SER A 226 -8.05 -8.68 25.05
N VAL A 227 -8.38 -7.48 25.55
CA VAL A 227 -7.90 -6.19 25.05
C VAL A 227 -7.32 -5.42 26.23
N ILE A 228 -6.01 -5.16 26.20
CA ILE A 228 -5.26 -4.58 27.31
C ILE A 228 -4.68 -3.26 26.89
N GLU A 229 -5.02 -2.18 27.60
CA GLU A 229 -4.47 -0.83 27.43
C GLU A 229 -3.22 -0.61 28.27
N ASN A 230 -2.35 0.29 27.80
CA ASN A 230 -1.08 0.58 28.48
C ASN A 230 -0.29 -0.68 28.84
N ALA A 231 -0.37 -1.67 27.95
CA ALA A 231 0.28 -2.95 28.13
C ALA A 231 1.81 -2.80 28.08
N PRO A 232 2.56 -3.55 28.90
CA PRO A 232 4.00 -3.60 28.74
C PRO A 232 4.37 -4.22 27.38
N PHE A 233 5.44 -3.71 26.75
CA PHE A 233 5.93 -4.24 25.48
C PHE A 233 6.78 -5.50 25.72
N LEU A 234 6.14 -6.66 25.76
CA LEU A 234 6.76 -7.95 26.06
C LEU A 234 6.35 -9.03 25.02
N PRO A 235 6.51 -8.77 23.71
CA PRO A 235 6.13 -9.76 22.71
C PRO A 235 7.03 -10.99 22.78
N GLU A 236 6.43 -12.15 22.50
CA GLU A 236 7.07 -13.46 22.48
C GLU A 236 7.05 -14.06 21.07
N ARG A 237 7.59 -15.26 20.93
CA ARG A 237 7.65 -15.98 19.64
C ARG A 237 6.26 -16.10 19.00
N ASN A 238 6.16 -15.81 17.70
CA ASN A 238 4.96 -15.78 16.87
C ASN A 238 3.97 -14.64 17.16
N ASP A 239 4.31 -13.72 18.07
CA ASP A 239 3.54 -12.51 18.26
C ASP A 239 3.76 -11.54 17.09
N MET A 240 2.75 -10.70 16.86
CA MET A 240 2.76 -9.68 15.82
C MET A 240 2.79 -8.30 16.47
N VAL A 241 3.71 -7.46 16.03
CA VAL A 241 3.83 -6.06 16.45
C VAL A 241 3.45 -5.17 15.30
N LEU A 242 2.40 -4.38 15.45
CA LEU A 242 1.87 -3.50 14.42
C LEU A 242 1.99 -2.04 14.80
N CYS A 243 2.20 -1.21 13.80
CA CYS A 243 2.16 0.24 13.93
C CYS A 243 1.62 0.88 12.65
N ARG A 244 1.01 2.07 12.78
CA ARG A 244 0.64 2.91 11.64
C ARG A 244 1.87 3.43 10.91
N TYR A 245 2.97 3.65 11.64
CA TYR A 245 4.22 4.27 11.21
C TYR A 245 5.39 3.29 11.26
N ASN A 246 6.46 3.63 10.55
CA ASN A 246 7.64 2.78 10.46
C ASN A 246 8.66 3.07 11.57
N ALA A 247 8.80 4.32 11.96
CA ALA A 247 9.81 4.71 12.96
C ALA A 247 9.64 3.99 14.31
N PRO A 248 8.42 3.87 14.90
CA PRO A 248 8.23 3.08 16.12
C PRO A 248 8.60 1.60 15.96
N LEU A 249 8.39 1.01 14.77
CA LEU A 249 8.77 -0.38 14.49
C LEU A 249 10.29 -0.57 14.49
N VAL A 250 11.03 0.40 13.93
CA VAL A 250 12.50 0.39 13.97
C VAL A 250 13.01 0.49 15.40
N GLY A 251 12.43 1.38 16.21
CA GLY A 251 12.76 1.47 17.65
C GLY A 251 12.50 0.16 18.38
N ALA A 252 11.30 -0.38 18.26
CA ALA A 252 10.90 -1.65 18.87
C ALA A 252 11.77 -2.83 18.43
N PHE A 253 12.19 -2.85 17.15
CA PHE A 253 13.12 -3.88 16.66
C PHE A 253 14.46 -3.84 17.43
N TYR A 254 15.06 -2.65 17.60
CA TYR A 254 16.30 -2.53 18.36
C TYR A 254 16.13 -2.91 19.82
N ASP A 255 14.98 -2.58 20.43
CA ASP A 255 14.68 -2.95 21.82
C ASP A 255 14.61 -4.47 21.98
N LEU A 256 13.93 -5.17 21.06
CA LEU A 256 13.84 -6.64 21.06
C LEU A 256 15.21 -7.30 20.86
N ILE A 257 15.99 -6.83 19.89
CA ILE A 257 17.34 -7.36 19.65
C ILE A 257 18.25 -7.13 20.88
N SER A 258 18.14 -5.97 21.55
CA SER A 258 18.91 -5.69 22.77
C SER A 258 18.55 -6.61 23.93
N GLN A 259 17.32 -7.14 23.95
CA GLN A 259 16.83 -8.14 24.91
C GLN A 259 17.18 -9.58 24.49
N GLY A 260 17.91 -9.78 23.39
CA GLY A 260 18.26 -11.09 22.85
C GLY A 260 17.11 -11.81 22.14
N LYS A 261 16.01 -11.13 21.84
CA LYS A 261 14.87 -11.68 21.11
C LYS A 261 15.11 -11.63 19.61
N SER A 262 14.66 -12.67 18.90
CA SER A 262 14.73 -12.76 17.44
C SER A 262 13.51 -12.09 16.80
N ALA A 263 13.73 -11.01 16.05
CA ALA A 263 12.66 -10.24 15.43
C ALA A 263 13.01 -9.86 13.99
N TYR A 264 12.00 -9.54 13.16
CA TYR A 264 12.20 -9.02 11.82
C TYR A 264 11.13 -7.99 11.48
N ILE A 265 11.48 -7.04 10.60
CA ILE A 265 10.53 -6.05 10.08
C ILE A 265 10.10 -6.44 8.67
N LEU A 266 8.79 -6.57 8.46
CA LEU A 266 8.22 -6.82 7.14
C LEU A 266 8.24 -5.53 6.30
N GLY A 267 9.21 -5.37 5.37
CA GLY A 267 9.26 -4.11 4.64
C GLY A 267 10.46 -3.82 3.75
N ARG A 268 10.91 -4.75 2.92
CA ARG A 268 12.05 -4.57 1.98
C ARG A 268 11.94 -3.36 1.04
N ASP A 269 10.74 -2.91 0.71
CA ASP A 269 10.48 -1.74 -0.13
C ASP A 269 10.86 -0.42 0.55
N MET A 270 10.93 -0.37 1.88
CA MET A 270 11.35 0.80 2.63
C MET A 270 12.84 1.11 2.50
N THR A 271 13.68 0.09 2.36
CA THR A 271 15.15 0.23 2.20
C THR A 271 15.48 1.27 1.14
N LYS A 272 14.88 1.12 -0.05
CA LYS A 272 15.14 2.04 -1.18
C LYS A 272 14.70 3.47 -0.85
N GLY A 273 13.53 3.66 -0.25
CA GLY A 273 13.00 4.97 0.08
C GLY A 273 13.84 5.71 1.11
N LEU A 274 14.33 5.01 2.14
CA LEU A 274 15.20 5.59 3.16
C LEU A 274 16.60 5.89 2.61
N ILE A 275 17.21 4.96 1.87
CA ILE A 275 18.53 5.17 1.25
C ILE A 275 18.48 6.32 0.26
N THR A 276 17.44 6.42 -0.57
CA THR A 276 17.27 7.55 -1.49
C THR A 276 17.18 8.88 -0.75
N ALA A 277 16.46 8.95 0.38
CA ALA A 277 16.37 10.16 1.19
C ALA A 277 17.73 10.55 1.79
N VAL A 278 18.53 9.59 2.25
CA VAL A 278 19.89 9.82 2.73
C VAL A 278 20.79 10.33 1.59
N GLN A 279 20.78 9.66 0.44
CA GLN A 279 21.62 9.98 -0.71
C GLN A 279 21.22 11.28 -1.44
N LYS A 280 19.98 11.75 -1.28
CA LYS A 280 19.54 13.05 -1.76
C LYS A 280 20.31 14.18 -1.07
N VAL A 281 20.58 14.03 0.22
CA VAL A 281 21.28 15.02 1.04
C VAL A 281 22.79 14.88 0.90
N SER A 282 23.33 13.66 0.90
CA SER A 282 24.76 13.42 0.70
C SER A 282 25.03 12.10 0.00
N LYS A 283 25.89 12.17 -1.04
CA LYS A 283 26.47 10.99 -1.70
C LYS A 283 27.86 10.63 -1.11
N ASN A 284 28.39 11.44 -0.20
CA ASN A 284 29.67 11.19 0.47
C ASN A 284 29.46 10.22 1.65
N ASN A 285 29.76 8.94 1.45
CA ASN A 285 29.64 7.92 2.47
C ASN A 285 30.52 8.15 3.72
N ASN A 286 31.60 8.94 3.61
CA ASN A 286 32.50 9.24 4.71
C ASN A 286 32.10 10.50 5.51
N MET A 287 31.05 11.20 5.09
CA MET A 287 30.53 12.35 5.83
C MET A 287 30.09 11.91 7.24
N GLY A 288 30.45 12.67 8.26
CA GLY A 288 30.02 12.41 9.64
C GLY A 288 28.50 12.60 9.82
N THR A 289 27.92 11.82 10.71
CA THR A 289 26.45 11.84 10.94
C THR A 289 25.93 13.15 11.50
N GLU A 290 26.74 13.92 12.26
CA GLU A 290 26.33 15.24 12.77
C GLU A 290 26.15 16.26 11.64
N GLU A 291 27.13 16.35 10.74
CA GLU A 291 27.08 17.21 9.56
C GLU A 291 25.94 16.82 8.64
N PHE A 292 25.82 15.50 8.36
CA PHE A 292 24.73 14.95 7.57
C PHE A 292 23.37 15.33 8.17
N TRP A 293 23.17 15.13 9.48
CA TRP A 293 21.90 15.40 10.14
C TRP A 293 21.50 16.86 10.06
N LYS A 294 22.47 17.79 10.20
CA LYS A 294 22.23 19.21 10.03
C LYS A 294 21.71 19.55 8.62
N LEU A 295 22.36 19.02 7.58
CA LEU A 295 21.94 19.22 6.19
C LEU A 295 20.59 18.56 5.92
N PHE A 296 20.39 17.35 6.43
CA PHE A 296 19.14 16.61 6.30
C PHE A 296 17.97 17.36 6.93
N MET A 297 18.14 17.93 8.11
CA MET A 297 17.10 18.71 8.79
C MET A 297 16.79 20.04 8.07
N GLN A 298 17.74 20.65 7.39
CA GLN A 298 17.48 21.82 6.54
C GLN A 298 16.60 21.44 5.34
N ASP A 299 16.93 20.35 4.61
CA ASP A 299 16.10 19.84 3.49
C ASP A 299 14.71 19.39 3.98
N TYR A 300 14.65 18.71 5.14
CA TYR A 300 13.40 18.27 5.76
C TYR A 300 12.50 19.47 6.10
N ASN A 301 12.99 20.46 6.85
CA ASN A 301 12.18 21.60 7.29
C ASN A 301 11.62 22.38 6.11
N TYR A 302 12.43 22.61 5.07
CA TYR A 302 12.00 23.29 3.85
C TYR A 302 10.85 22.51 3.16
N ASN A 303 11.05 21.20 2.93
CA ASN A 303 10.04 20.38 2.25
C ASN A 303 8.79 20.18 3.11
N TYR A 304 8.93 20.00 4.43
CA TYR A 304 7.82 19.82 5.36
C TYR A 304 6.91 21.06 5.39
N GLN A 305 7.51 22.26 5.51
CA GLN A 305 6.74 23.51 5.50
C GLN A 305 6.00 23.68 4.18
N ARG A 306 6.66 23.47 3.06
CA ARG A 306 6.03 23.53 1.73
C ARG A 306 4.84 22.59 1.62
N LEU A 307 4.95 21.36 2.13
CA LEU A 307 3.85 20.40 2.12
C LEU A 307 2.65 20.83 2.96
N LEU A 308 2.90 21.51 4.09
CA LEU A 308 1.83 22.10 4.91
C LEU A 308 1.15 23.28 4.20
N ASP A 309 1.93 24.17 3.59
CA ASP A 309 1.42 25.31 2.84
C ASP A 309 0.57 24.88 1.63
N ASP A 310 0.93 23.76 1.00
CA ASP A 310 0.19 23.12 -0.10
C ASP A 310 -0.99 22.26 0.37
N ASN A 311 -1.34 22.22 1.68
CA ASN A 311 -2.34 21.34 2.29
C ASN A 311 -2.11 19.84 2.03
N LYS A 312 -0.86 19.41 1.80
CA LYS A 312 -0.47 18.01 1.51
C LYS A 312 -0.12 17.25 2.79
N GLN A 313 -1.05 17.20 3.72
CA GLN A 313 -0.83 16.69 5.08
C GLN A 313 -0.37 15.22 5.11
N ASN A 314 -0.91 14.34 4.26
CA ASN A 314 -0.50 12.94 4.20
C ASN A 314 0.96 12.78 3.78
N GLN A 315 1.45 13.65 2.92
CA GLN A 315 2.85 13.63 2.50
C GLN A 315 3.76 14.21 3.57
N ALA A 316 3.32 15.27 4.27
CA ALA A 316 4.03 15.82 5.42
C ALA A 316 4.22 14.74 6.50
N MET A 317 3.18 13.97 6.79
CA MET A 317 3.21 12.84 7.72
C MET A 317 4.17 11.73 7.26
N ALA A 318 4.16 11.36 5.98
CA ALA A 318 5.09 10.37 5.44
C ALA A 318 6.56 10.86 5.48
N LEU A 319 6.77 12.16 5.27
CA LEU A 319 8.09 12.78 5.39
C LEU A 319 8.57 12.81 6.86
N GLU A 320 7.66 13.05 7.80
CA GLU A 320 7.94 13.01 9.23
C GLU A 320 8.34 11.60 9.68
N ASP A 321 7.57 10.56 9.34
CA ASP A 321 7.91 9.16 9.65
C ASP A 321 9.28 8.78 9.07
N LYS A 322 9.58 9.24 7.85
CA LYS A 322 10.89 9.02 7.23
C LYS A 322 12.02 9.71 7.98
N ARG A 323 11.83 10.97 8.44
CA ARG A 323 12.78 11.69 9.30
C ARG A 323 13.03 10.93 10.60
N ASP A 324 11.96 10.47 11.24
CA ASP A 324 12.03 9.75 12.50
C ASP A 324 12.78 8.43 12.33
N CYS A 325 12.53 7.66 11.26
CA CYS A 325 13.31 6.47 10.92
C CYS A 325 14.79 6.80 10.76
N ILE A 326 15.14 7.81 9.95
CA ILE A 326 16.54 8.18 9.69
C ILE A 326 17.23 8.65 10.99
N SER A 327 16.51 9.34 11.88
CA SER A 327 17.05 9.78 13.17
C SER A 327 17.55 8.62 14.04
N ILE A 328 16.84 7.48 14.01
CA ILE A 328 17.25 6.28 14.75
C ILE A 328 18.56 5.72 14.19
N PHE A 329 18.68 5.65 12.87
CA PHE A 329 19.89 5.14 12.21
C PHE A 329 21.11 6.07 12.39
N VAL A 330 20.89 7.39 12.33
CA VAL A 330 21.92 8.40 12.59
C VAL A 330 22.54 8.24 13.99
N LYS A 331 21.72 7.92 15.00
CA LYS A 331 22.19 7.66 16.36
C LYS A 331 22.99 6.35 16.53
N LYS A 332 22.88 5.44 15.56
CA LYS A 332 23.53 4.11 15.58
C LYS A 332 24.79 4.04 14.71
N ALA A 333 25.06 5.07 13.90
CA ALA A 333 26.18 5.12 12.99
C ALA A 333 27.02 6.37 13.21
N THR A 334 28.24 6.40 12.70
CA THR A 334 29.16 7.56 12.77
C THR A 334 29.32 8.26 11.42
N THR A 335 28.95 7.59 10.33
CA THR A 335 29.06 8.08 8.95
C THR A 335 27.79 7.81 8.15
N VAL A 336 27.61 8.53 7.04
CA VAL A 336 26.51 8.31 6.08
C VAL A 336 26.52 6.87 5.53
N GLY A 337 27.71 6.33 5.22
CA GLY A 337 27.86 4.93 4.82
C GLY A 337 27.34 3.96 5.87
N GLY A 338 27.69 4.19 7.15
CA GLY A 338 27.17 3.41 8.27
C GLY A 338 25.65 3.50 8.43
N VAL A 339 25.05 4.68 8.23
CA VAL A 339 23.58 4.84 8.21
C VAL A 339 22.95 3.94 7.13
N ILE A 340 23.51 3.93 5.92
CA ILE A 340 23.03 3.11 4.80
C ILE A 340 23.17 1.60 5.10
N GLU A 341 24.28 1.20 5.71
CA GLU A 341 24.51 -0.20 6.11
C GLU A 341 23.50 -0.66 7.19
N GLU A 342 23.24 0.18 8.18
CA GLU A 342 22.23 -0.13 9.22
C GLU A 342 20.82 -0.26 8.63
N ILE A 343 20.43 0.63 7.71
CA ILE A 343 19.15 0.52 6.99
C ILE A 343 19.06 -0.83 6.26
N LYS A 344 20.10 -1.21 5.52
CA LYS A 344 20.14 -2.51 4.81
C LYS A 344 20.07 -3.68 5.77
N ARG A 345 20.85 -3.64 6.86
CA ARG A 345 20.89 -4.70 7.86
C ARG A 345 19.52 -5.04 8.44
N ILE A 346 18.68 -4.01 8.70
CA ILE A 346 17.36 -4.22 9.30
C ILE A 346 16.35 -4.73 8.28
N PHE A 347 16.30 -4.14 7.09
CA PHE A 347 15.24 -4.42 6.13
C PHE A 347 15.58 -5.47 5.06
N ASP A 348 16.88 -5.68 4.75
CA ASP A 348 17.31 -6.70 3.80
C ASP A 348 17.69 -8.03 4.50
N GLY A 349 17.69 -8.04 5.84
CA GLY A 349 17.86 -9.23 6.65
C GLY A 349 16.77 -10.26 6.38
N ASN A 350 17.11 -11.55 6.51
CA ASN A 350 16.16 -12.64 6.29
C ASN A 350 14.91 -12.47 7.16
N ASP A 351 13.71 -12.69 6.59
CA ASP A 351 12.43 -12.82 7.28
C ASP A 351 12.39 -14.06 8.22
N LYS A 352 13.46 -14.29 9.01
CA LYS A 352 13.68 -15.47 9.84
C LYS A 352 13.59 -15.18 11.34
N GLY A 353 13.08 -14.02 11.72
CA GLY A 353 12.82 -13.72 13.13
C GLY A 353 11.59 -14.46 13.66
N GLU A 354 11.51 -14.56 14.97
CA GLU A 354 10.39 -15.21 15.66
C GLU A 354 9.25 -14.24 15.97
N ILE A 355 9.54 -12.94 16.08
CA ILE A 355 8.58 -11.86 16.31
C ILE A 355 8.49 -11.01 15.03
N MET A 356 7.28 -10.86 14.49
CA MET A 356 7.04 -10.07 13.30
C MET A 356 6.65 -8.64 13.64
N LEU A 357 7.41 -7.67 13.12
CA LEU A 357 7.04 -6.25 13.16
C LEU A 357 6.57 -5.80 11.78
N SER A 358 5.45 -5.09 11.71
CA SER A 358 4.89 -4.67 10.42
C SER A 358 4.06 -3.40 10.54
N THR A 359 3.99 -2.63 9.45
CA THR A 359 2.93 -1.62 9.37
C THR A 359 1.58 -2.31 9.18
N VAL A 360 0.49 -1.67 9.67
CA VAL A 360 -0.87 -2.19 9.51
C VAL A 360 -1.19 -2.51 8.05
N HIS A 361 -0.75 -1.66 7.11
CA HIS A 361 -0.97 -1.87 5.68
C HIS A 361 -0.36 -3.19 5.17
N LYS A 362 0.85 -3.52 5.59
CA LYS A 362 1.53 -4.75 5.17
C LYS A 362 1.03 -5.99 5.91
N ALA A 363 0.44 -5.81 7.08
CA ALA A 363 -0.16 -6.88 7.87
C ALA A 363 -1.58 -7.22 7.42
N LYS A 364 -2.17 -6.50 6.46
CA LYS A 364 -3.47 -6.87 5.89
C LYS A 364 -3.39 -8.29 5.31
N GLY A 365 -4.39 -9.11 5.65
CA GLY A 365 -4.41 -10.54 5.29
C GLY A 365 -3.64 -11.47 6.25
N LEU A 366 -2.79 -10.92 7.14
CA LEU A 366 -2.10 -11.69 8.17
C LEU A 366 -2.91 -11.72 9.48
N GLU A 367 -2.55 -12.62 10.39
CA GLU A 367 -3.16 -12.76 11.72
C GLU A 367 -2.18 -13.41 12.70
N ALA A 368 -2.34 -13.13 13.98
CA ALA A 368 -1.54 -13.74 15.07
C ALA A 368 -2.41 -13.96 16.31
N ASP A 369 -1.96 -14.86 17.18
CA ASP A 369 -2.66 -15.09 18.45
C ASP A 369 -2.61 -13.85 19.34
N ASN A 370 -1.46 -13.20 19.42
CA ASN A 370 -1.24 -11.98 20.16
C ASN A 370 -0.77 -10.87 19.23
N VAL A 371 -1.39 -9.71 19.34
CA VAL A 371 -1.06 -8.53 18.53
C VAL A 371 -0.77 -7.36 19.47
N TYR A 372 0.40 -6.75 19.31
CA TYR A 372 0.83 -5.53 19.98
C TYR A 372 0.69 -4.35 19.04
N LEU A 373 0.00 -3.29 19.45
CA LEU A 373 -0.13 -2.05 18.69
C LEU A 373 0.72 -0.95 19.33
N LEU A 374 1.64 -0.39 18.54
CA LEU A 374 2.55 0.69 18.96
C LEU A 374 2.04 2.05 18.53
N ALA A 375 2.45 3.11 19.23
CA ALA A 375 2.16 4.51 18.94
C ALA A 375 0.65 4.76 18.72
N THR A 376 -0.16 4.18 19.59
CA THR A 376 -1.62 4.17 19.51
C THR A 376 -2.25 5.53 19.74
N GLU A 377 -1.55 6.45 20.41
CA GLU A 377 -1.92 7.86 20.57
C GLU A 377 -1.90 8.65 19.25
N ARG A 378 -1.24 8.11 18.22
CA ARG A 378 -1.15 8.68 16.87
C ARG A 378 -2.08 7.97 15.87
N MET A 379 -2.99 7.14 16.34
CA MET A 379 -3.93 6.36 15.53
C MET A 379 -5.35 6.46 16.09
N PRO A 380 -6.39 6.76 15.28
CA PRO A 380 -6.31 7.17 13.87
C PRO A 380 -5.61 8.53 13.72
N HIS A 381 -4.97 8.76 12.58
CA HIS A 381 -4.34 10.06 12.33
C HIS A 381 -5.42 11.14 12.11
N PRO A 382 -5.33 12.31 12.79
CA PRO A 382 -6.41 13.32 12.75
C PRO A 382 -6.72 13.87 11.35
N PHE A 383 -5.74 13.85 10.44
CA PHE A 383 -5.86 14.38 9.09
C PHE A 383 -6.00 13.30 8.01
N GLY A 384 -6.05 12.01 8.39
CA GLY A 384 -6.08 10.89 7.45
C GLY A 384 -7.47 10.53 6.92
N GLY A 385 -8.52 11.24 7.35
CA GLY A 385 -9.89 10.98 6.91
C GLY A 385 -10.46 9.63 7.41
N SER A 386 -11.52 9.17 6.74
CA SER A 386 -12.22 7.93 7.13
C SER A 386 -11.38 6.66 6.95
N GLU A 387 -10.36 6.68 6.10
CA GLU A 387 -9.45 5.54 5.87
C GLU A 387 -8.67 5.19 7.15
N GLU A 388 -8.38 6.15 8.00
CA GLU A 388 -7.68 5.91 9.27
C GLU A 388 -8.49 5.04 10.24
N ASN A 389 -9.83 5.17 10.23
CA ASN A 389 -10.69 4.26 10.99
C ASN A 389 -10.59 2.82 10.44
N ASN A 390 -10.51 2.66 9.13
CA ASN A 390 -10.29 1.37 8.51
C ASN A 390 -8.92 0.79 8.89
N ILE A 391 -7.88 1.62 8.96
CA ILE A 391 -6.54 1.18 9.39
C ILE A 391 -6.59 0.68 10.84
N ALA A 392 -7.27 1.40 11.74
CA ALA A 392 -7.46 0.96 13.11
C ALA A 392 -8.26 -0.36 13.19
N TYR A 393 -9.34 -0.47 12.45
CA TYR A 393 -10.15 -1.68 12.36
C TYR A 393 -9.33 -2.88 11.85
N VAL A 394 -8.54 -2.70 10.78
CA VAL A 394 -7.65 -3.74 10.26
C VAL A 394 -6.64 -4.15 11.32
N ALA A 395 -5.99 -3.21 12.01
CA ALA A 395 -5.00 -3.51 13.03
C ALA A 395 -5.58 -4.36 14.18
N ILE A 396 -6.75 -3.98 14.68
CA ILE A 396 -7.46 -4.67 15.77
C ILE A 396 -7.82 -6.08 15.38
N THR A 397 -8.39 -6.25 14.18
CA THR A 397 -8.89 -7.56 13.71
C THR A 397 -7.80 -8.54 13.27
N ARG A 398 -6.52 -8.21 13.47
CA ARG A 398 -5.42 -9.18 13.28
C ARG A 398 -5.28 -10.13 14.47
N ALA A 399 -5.81 -9.78 15.64
CA ALA A 399 -5.71 -10.58 16.87
C ALA A 399 -6.72 -11.72 16.88
N LYS A 400 -6.22 -12.96 17.11
CA LYS A 400 -7.04 -14.17 17.29
C LYS A 400 -7.33 -14.50 18.76
N ASN A 401 -6.52 -13.98 19.69
CA ASN A 401 -6.72 -14.19 21.11
C ASN A 401 -6.60 -12.88 21.91
N ASN A 402 -5.47 -12.18 21.82
CA ASN A 402 -5.19 -11.03 22.67
C ASN A 402 -4.70 -9.83 21.85
N LEU A 403 -5.19 -8.65 22.20
CA LEU A 403 -4.79 -7.36 21.66
C LEU A 403 -4.17 -6.51 22.78
N PHE A 404 -2.95 -6.05 22.57
CA PHE A 404 -2.20 -5.23 23.50
C PHE A 404 -1.95 -3.84 22.90
N TYR A 405 -2.50 -2.80 23.50
CA TYR A 405 -2.13 -1.43 23.20
C TYR A 405 -0.91 -1.04 24.06
N VAL A 406 0.23 -0.79 23.40
CA VAL A 406 1.44 -0.28 24.07
C VAL A 406 1.34 1.24 24.17
N GLY A 407 0.36 1.68 24.96
CA GLY A 407 -0.08 3.05 25.11
C GLY A 407 -1.59 3.13 25.34
N PRO A 408 -2.19 4.34 25.24
CA PRO A 408 -3.62 4.52 25.39
C PRO A 408 -4.39 3.87 24.25
N ARG A 409 -5.68 3.63 24.46
CA ARG A 409 -6.57 3.13 23.41
C ARG A 409 -6.73 4.20 22.31
N PRO A 410 -6.65 3.81 21.02
CA PRO A 410 -6.83 4.77 19.92
C PRO A 410 -8.19 5.47 19.96
N GLY A 411 -8.23 6.70 19.44
CA GLY A 411 -9.49 7.43 19.23
C GLY A 411 -10.34 6.82 18.11
N VAL A 412 -11.47 7.49 17.81
CA VAL A 412 -12.33 7.23 16.65
C VAL A 412 -12.53 8.58 15.96
N ASN A 413 -12.21 8.69 14.65
CA ASN A 413 -12.39 9.90 13.85
C ASN A 413 -13.83 10.03 13.33
#